data_0e80121ed90e73cc4eb140444c91976d
#
_entry.id   0e80121ed90e73cc4eb140444c91976d
#
_cell.length_a   1.000
_cell.length_b   1.000
_cell.length_c   1.000
_cell.angle_alpha   90.00
_cell.angle_beta   90.00
_cell.angle_gamma   90.00
#
_symmetry.space_group_name_H-M   'P 1'
#
loop_
_entity.id
_entity.type
_entity.pdbx_description
1 polymer ?
#
loop_
_entity_poly.entity_id
_entity_poly.type
_entity_poly.pdbx_seq_one_letter_code
_entity_poly.pdbx_strand_id
1 'polypeptide(L)'
;MKILITGGMGFIGAHLVAELGQTHDIDILDGFDENYVGYKYIHRGTKGLQETNEIEKRHRKLNLKYRIDLVKGKFNQYYRKWSFEDIPRANYDLVLNFGALSEAILSQHFPKFTSDSIVQGLSLIKLYLPKTPVLHISSSMVYGTWEGVIDEQYSLGA
;
A
#
# COMPACT_ATOMS: atom_id res chain seq x y z
N MET A 1 15.93 -3.45 -14.13
CA MET A 1 15.54 -2.15 -13.58
C MET A 1 15.60 -2.24 -12.05
N LYS A 2 15.93 -1.12 -11.41
CA LYS A 2 15.79 -0.99 -9.95
C LYS A 2 14.47 -0.29 -9.62
N ILE A 3 13.56 -0.99 -8.93
CA ILE A 3 12.19 -0.55 -8.70
C ILE A 3 11.93 -0.43 -7.20
N LEU A 4 11.39 0.71 -6.76
CA LEU A 4 10.85 0.86 -5.42
C LEU A 4 9.35 0.57 -5.43
N ILE A 5 8.90 -0.35 -4.59
CA ILE A 5 7.47 -0.65 -4.41
C ILE A 5 7.03 -0.20 -3.01
N THR A 6 6.21 0.83 -2.93
CA THR A 6 5.58 1.21 -1.66
C THR A 6 4.32 0.37 -1.46
N GLY A 7 4.04 -0.03 -0.23
CA GLY A 7 2.95 -0.98 0.03
C GLY A 7 3.24 -2.40 -0.48
N GLY A 8 4.53 -2.75 -0.62
CA GLY A 8 4.95 -4.04 -1.18
C GLY A 8 4.56 -5.27 -0.35
N MET A 9 4.13 -5.08 0.91
CA MET A 9 3.55 -6.13 1.75
C MET A 9 2.01 -6.12 1.75
N GLY A 10 1.39 -5.19 1.01
CA GLY A 10 -0.04 -5.20 0.72
C GLY A 10 -0.44 -6.38 -0.18
N PHE A 11 -1.74 -6.56 -0.43
CA PHE A 11 -2.22 -7.67 -1.27
C PHE A 11 -1.68 -7.56 -2.70
N ILE A 12 -1.91 -6.45 -3.39
CA ILE A 12 -1.44 -6.24 -4.76
C ILE A 12 0.09 -6.13 -4.79
N GLY A 13 0.67 -5.34 -3.86
CA GLY A 13 2.11 -5.10 -3.81
C GLY A 13 2.94 -6.38 -3.68
N ALA A 14 2.51 -7.31 -2.82
CA ALA A 14 3.23 -8.58 -2.63
C ALA A 14 3.24 -9.46 -3.90
N HIS A 15 2.16 -9.47 -4.66
CA HIS A 15 2.13 -10.19 -5.94
C HIS A 15 3.04 -9.54 -6.99
N LEU A 16 3.08 -8.20 -7.03
CA LEU A 16 4.01 -7.48 -7.90
C LEU A 16 5.47 -7.72 -7.51
N VAL A 17 5.78 -7.71 -6.21
CA VAL A 17 7.14 -8.05 -5.73
C VAL A 17 7.53 -9.46 -6.16
N ALA A 18 6.62 -10.42 -6.01
CA ALA A 18 6.89 -11.81 -6.37
C ALA A 18 7.13 -12.00 -7.87
N GLU A 19 6.37 -11.31 -8.70
CA GLU A 19 6.49 -11.39 -10.16
C GLU A 19 7.70 -10.62 -10.68
N LEU A 20 7.79 -9.33 -10.36
CA LEU A 20 8.85 -8.46 -10.86
C LEU A 20 10.22 -8.80 -10.27
N GLY A 21 10.27 -9.32 -9.04
CA GLY A 21 11.51 -9.74 -8.38
C GLY A 21 12.19 -10.97 -9.01
N GLN A 22 11.58 -11.56 -10.03
CA GLN A 22 12.22 -12.60 -10.83
C GLN A 22 13.23 -12.03 -11.85
N THR A 23 13.03 -10.80 -12.28
CA THR A 23 13.80 -10.19 -13.39
C THR A 23 14.30 -8.78 -13.07
N HIS A 24 13.91 -8.20 -11.96
CA HIS A 24 14.23 -6.83 -11.59
C HIS A 24 14.75 -6.75 -10.15
N ASP A 25 15.50 -5.70 -9.84
CA ASP A 25 15.95 -5.37 -8.50
C ASP A 25 14.84 -4.62 -7.75
N ILE A 26 14.24 -5.26 -6.77
CA ILE A 26 13.11 -4.73 -6.03
C ILE A 26 13.55 -4.28 -4.64
N ASP A 27 13.22 -3.05 -4.29
CA ASP A 27 13.22 -2.56 -2.92
C ASP A 27 11.77 -2.30 -2.46
N ILE A 28 11.47 -2.63 -1.21
CA ILE A 28 10.14 -2.46 -0.62
C ILE A 28 10.18 -1.35 0.42
N LEU A 29 9.22 -0.42 0.37
CA LEU A 29 8.90 0.52 1.44
C LEU A 29 7.50 0.22 1.96
N ASP A 30 7.40 -0.26 3.20
CA ASP A 30 6.11 -0.62 3.79
C ASP A 30 6.13 -0.41 5.31
N GLY A 31 5.03 0.03 5.85
CA GLY A 31 4.80 0.12 7.29
C GLY A 31 4.50 -1.21 7.96
N PHE A 32 4.55 -2.29 7.20
CA PHE A 32 4.21 -3.61 7.70
C PHE A 32 5.15 -4.08 8.82
N ASP A 33 4.53 -4.52 9.90
CA ASP A 33 5.15 -5.22 11.02
C ASP A 33 4.44 -6.57 11.18
N GLU A 34 5.16 -7.67 11.31
CA GLU A 34 4.57 -8.99 11.58
C GLU A 34 3.71 -9.02 12.85
N ASN A 35 4.02 -8.09 13.81
CA ASN A 35 3.22 -7.83 14.99
C ASN A 35 2.10 -6.81 14.76
N TYR A 36 2.10 -6.19 13.58
CA TYR A 36 1.11 -5.22 13.14
C TYR A 36 -0.03 -5.91 12.42
N VAL A 37 -0.91 -6.42 13.18
CA VAL A 37 -2.27 -6.66 12.74
C VAL A 37 -2.91 -5.27 12.70
N GLY A 38 -3.16 -4.68 11.55
CA GLY A 38 -3.52 -3.28 11.26
C GLY A 38 -4.50 -2.53 12.18
N TYR A 39 -4.84 -3.11 13.29
CA TYR A 39 -5.80 -2.68 14.28
C TYR A 39 -5.21 -1.91 15.46
N LYS A 40 -3.89 -1.87 15.66
CA LYS A 40 -3.34 -1.11 16.79
C LYS A 40 -3.63 0.39 16.69
N TYR A 41 -3.79 0.91 15.48
CA TYR A 41 -4.21 2.30 15.26
C TYR A 41 -5.71 2.50 15.46
N ILE A 42 -6.52 1.53 15.09
CA ILE A 42 -7.96 1.56 15.28
C ILE A 42 -8.32 1.52 16.77
N HIS A 43 -7.60 0.72 17.56
CA HIS A 43 -7.86 0.60 19.00
C HIS A 43 -7.44 1.80 19.85
N ARG A 44 -6.56 2.67 19.39
CA ARG A 44 -6.18 3.87 20.17
C ARG A 44 -7.17 5.01 20.11
N GLY A 45 -8.11 5.03 19.16
CA GLY A 45 -9.08 6.11 18.97
C GLY A 45 -10.55 5.70 18.99
N THR A 46 -10.87 4.43 18.85
CA THR A 46 -12.25 3.97 18.73
C THR A 46 -12.64 2.99 19.83
N LYS A 47 -13.09 3.53 20.94
CA LYS A 47 -13.97 2.78 21.86
C LYS A 47 -15.26 2.48 21.08
N GLY A 48 -15.36 1.35 20.39
CA GLY A 48 -16.60 0.98 19.73
C GLY A 48 -16.51 0.17 18.43
N LEU A 49 -15.34 0.02 17.81
CA LEU A 49 -15.19 -1.01 16.79
C LEU A 49 -15.00 -2.34 17.52
N GLN A 50 -15.98 -3.23 17.35
CA GLN A 50 -16.03 -4.55 17.98
C GLN A 50 -14.70 -5.27 17.73
N GLU A 51 -14.19 -5.93 18.76
CA GLU A 51 -13.08 -6.85 18.64
C GLU A 51 -13.35 -7.80 17.47
N THR A 52 -12.45 -7.80 16.49
CA THR A 52 -12.51 -8.79 15.42
C THR A 52 -12.56 -10.18 16.06
N ASN A 53 -13.49 -11.00 15.63
CA ASN A 53 -13.61 -12.33 16.15
C ASN A 53 -12.32 -13.15 15.87
N GLU A 54 -12.10 -14.22 16.60
CA GLU A 54 -10.88 -15.03 16.48
C GLU A 54 -10.71 -15.66 15.07
N ILE A 55 -11.81 -15.85 14.34
CA ILE A 55 -11.80 -16.34 12.96
C ILE A 55 -11.16 -15.31 12.04
N GLU A 56 -11.52 -14.03 12.16
CA GLU A 56 -10.91 -12.94 11.37
C GLU A 56 -9.44 -12.76 11.70
N LYS A 57 -9.06 -12.82 12.97
CA LYS A 57 -7.67 -12.77 13.40
C LYS A 57 -6.85 -13.91 12.77
N ARG A 58 -7.43 -15.12 12.75
CA ARG A 58 -6.79 -16.28 12.13
C ARG A 58 -6.63 -16.11 10.62
N HIS A 59 -7.67 -15.66 9.92
CA HIS A 59 -7.60 -15.41 8.47
C HIS A 59 -6.55 -14.33 8.12
N ARG A 60 -6.47 -13.28 8.91
CA ARG A 60 -5.46 -12.23 8.72
C ARG A 60 -4.04 -12.77 8.89
N LYS A 61 -3.78 -13.58 9.91
CA LYS A 61 -2.48 -14.22 10.11
C LYS A 61 -2.11 -15.13 8.95
N LEU A 62 -3.06 -15.91 8.42
CA LEU A 62 -2.82 -16.78 7.27
C LEU A 62 -2.51 -15.98 6.00
N ASN A 63 -3.29 -14.96 5.71
CA ASN A 63 -3.07 -14.06 4.57
C ASN A 63 -1.73 -13.34 4.67
N LEU A 64 -1.34 -13.00 5.86
CA LEU A 64 -0.06 -12.37 6.13
C LEU A 64 1.10 -13.33 5.89
N LYS A 65 1.04 -14.51 6.48
CA LYS A 65 2.03 -15.56 6.25
C LYS A 65 2.18 -15.85 4.76
N TYR A 66 1.07 -16.00 4.05
CA TYR A 66 1.07 -16.21 2.60
C TYR A 66 1.86 -15.11 1.86
N ARG A 67 1.64 -13.83 2.17
CA ARG A 67 2.36 -12.73 1.54
C ARG A 67 3.84 -12.69 1.87
N ILE A 68 4.21 -12.98 3.12
CA ILE A 68 5.61 -13.12 3.53
C ILE A 68 6.30 -14.22 2.73
N ASP A 69 5.67 -15.39 2.65
CA ASP A 69 6.22 -16.53 1.90
C ASP A 69 6.32 -16.20 0.39
N LEU A 70 5.34 -15.49 -0.15
CA LEU A 70 5.29 -15.08 -1.56
C LEU A 70 6.46 -14.17 -1.95
N VAL A 71 6.81 -13.20 -1.13
CA VAL A 71 7.87 -12.21 -1.43
C VAL A 71 9.27 -12.67 -1.00
N LYS A 72 9.38 -13.79 -0.30
CA LYS A 72 10.64 -14.29 0.22
C LYS A 72 11.70 -14.49 -0.88
N GLY A 73 12.83 -13.81 -0.74
CA GLY A 73 13.94 -13.88 -1.72
C GLY A 73 13.65 -13.18 -3.05
N LYS A 74 12.63 -12.31 -3.10
CA LYS A 74 12.20 -11.58 -4.30
C LYS A 74 12.45 -10.08 -4.22
N PHE A 75 13.10 -9.61 -3.18
CA PHE A 75 13.49 -8.20 -3.01
C PHE A 75 14.88 -8.09 -2.40
N ASN A 76 15.55 -6.95 -2.61
CA ASN A 76 16.92 -6.71 -2.14
C ASN A 76 16.90 -6.01 -0.77
N GLN A 77 16.09 -4.97 -0.62
CA GLN A 77 16.00 -4.19 0.62
C GLN A 77 14.55 -4.04 1.06
N TYR A 78 14.35 -4.07 2.36
CA TYR A 78 13.07 -3.81 3.00
C TYR A 78 13.20 -2.62 3.96
N TYR A 79 12.56 -1.52 3.59
CA TYR A 79 12.49 -0.32 4.41
C TYR A 79 11.19 -0.34 5.19
N ARG A 80 11.31 -0.71 6.46
CA ARG A 80 10.17 -0.78 7.38
C ARG A 80 9.91 0.59 7.99
N LYS A 81 9.07 1.38 7.36
CA LYS A 81 8.78 2.71 7.86
C LYS A 81 7.35 3.16 7.56
N TRP A 82 6.83 3.94 8.48
CA TRP A 82 5.47 4.51 8.46
C TRP A 82 5.43 5.89 7.83
N SER A 83 6.58 6.51 7.68
CA SER A 83 6.71 7.85 7.17
C SER A 83 7.38 7.80 5.80
N PHE A 84 6.78 8.46 4.84
CA PHE A 84 7.39 8.69 3.53
C PHE A 84 8.68 9.53 3.61
N GLU A 85 8.98 10.16 4.76
CA GLU A 85 10.24 10.84 5.02
C GLU A 85 11.44 9.88 4.96
N ASP A 86 11.18 8.61 5.08
CA ASP A 86 12.15 7.53 5.03
C ASP A 86 12.31 6.92 3.64
N ILE A 87 11.81 7.57 2.60
CA ILE A 87 12.01 7.13 1.22
C ILE A 87 13.52 7.03 0.95
N PRO A 88 14.01 5.85 0.57
CA PRO A 88 15.43 5.66 0.33
C PRO A 88 15.89 6.55 -0.84
N ARG A 89 16.93 7.33 -0.58
CA ARG A 89 17.56 8.22 -1.57
C ARG A 89 18.50 7.42 -2.46
N ALA A 90 17.95 6.48 -3.21
CA ALA A 90 18.69 5.69 -4.19
C ALA A 90 18.21 6.06 -5.61
N ASN A 91 19.01 5.72 -6.60
CA ASN A 91 18.58 5.86 -7.99
C ASN A 91 17.65 4.70 -8.33
N TYR A 92 16.38 4.99 -8.47
CA TYR A 92 15.37 4.06 -8.97
C TYR A 92 14.99 4.40 -10.41
N ASP A 93 14.78 3.37 -11.20
CA ASP A 93 14.27 3.51 -12.57
C ASP A 93 12.76 3.74 -12.58
N LEU A 94 12.06 3.25 -11.55
CA LEU A 94 10.61 3.35 -11.40
C LEU A 94 10.18 3.27 -9.93
N VAL A 95 9.15 3.99 -9.56
CA VAL A 95 8.42 3.80 -8.30
C VAL A 95 7.02 3.28 -8.61
N LEU A 96 6.64 2.17 -8.00
CA LEU A 96 5.28 1.64 -7.98
C LEU A 96 4.64 2.01 -6.62
N ASN A 97 3.75 3.00 -6.63
CA ASN A 97 3.16 3.53 -5.40
C ASN A 97 1.80 2.90 -5.10
N PHE A 98 1.83 1.86 -4.25
CA PHE A 98 0.66 1.12 -3.75
C PHE A 98 0.43 1.32 -2.23
N GLY A 99 1.30 2.08 -1.57
CA GLY A 99 1.22 2.35 -0.14
C GLY A 99 0.18 3.42 0.18
N ALA A 100 -1.01 2.98 0.58
CA ALA A 100 -2.06 3.87 1.08
C ALA A 100 -3.03 3.09 1.99
N LEU A 101 -3.79 3.82 2.81
CA LEU A 101 -4.92 3.26 3.52
C LEU A 101 -6.08 3.04 2.53
N SER A 102 -6.40 1.80 2.21
CA SER A 102 -7.37 1.43 1.16
C SER A 102 -8.75 1.03 1.68
N GLU A 103 -8.95 0.97 3.01
CA GLU A 103 -10.22 0.54 3.60
C GLU A 103 -11.20 1.72 3.72
N ALA A 104 -12.34 1.65 3.02
CA ALA A 104 -13.37 2.70 3.02
C ALA A 104 -13.90 3.03 4.42
N ILE A 105 -14.14 2.02 5.26
CA ILE A 105 -14.61 2.22 6.63
C ILE A 105 -13.57 2.99 7.45
N LEU A 106 -12.28 2.65 7.33
CA LEU A 106 -11.22 3.36 8.04
C LEU A 106 -11.07 4.81 7.54
N SER A 107 -11.28 5.05 6.25
CA SER A 107 -11.21 6.40 5.70
C SER A 107 -12.29 7.32 6.27
N GLN A 108 -13.47 6.80 6.58
CA GLN A 108 -14.53 7.56 7.24
C GLN A 108 -14.20 7.89 8.70
N HIS A 109 -13.56 6.97 9.42
CA HIS A 109 -13.18 7.19 10.81
C HIS A 109 -11.92 8.04 10.98
N PHE A 110 -11.00 7.98 10.01
CA PHE A 110 -9.72 8.67 10.05
C PHE A 110 -9.44 9.44 8.73
N PRO A 111 -10.30 10.40 8.35
CA PRO A 111 -10.21 11.07 7.05
C PRO A 111 -8.89 11.82 6.86
N LYS A 112 -8.39 12.48 7.91
CA LYS A 112 -7.10 13.16 7.85
C LYS A 112 -5.95 12.18 7.59
N PHE A 113 -5.89 11.08 8.33
CA PHE A 113 -4.82 10.08 8.16
C PHE A 113 -4.89 9.45 6.77
N THR A 114 -6.09 9.18 6.25
CA THR A 114 -6.28 8.65 4.90
C THR A 114 -5.79 9.64 3.85
N SER A 115 -6.23 10.89 3.95
CA SER A 115 -5.79 11.96 3.04
C SER A 115 -4.26 12.14 3.08
N ASP A 116 -3.68 12.20 4.28
CA ASP A 116 -2.23 12.34 4.45
C ASP A 116 -1.49 11.15 3.84
N SER A 117 -1.96 9.93 4.02
CA SER A 117 -1.30 8.73 3.47
C SER A 117 -1.31 8.70 1.94
N ILE A 118 -2.35 9.23 1.31
CA ILE A 118 -2.49 9.26 -0.16
C ILE A 118 -1.73 10.44 -0.75
N VAL A 119 -2.07 11.66 -0.30
CA VAL A 119 -1.57 12.90 -0.92
C VAL A 119 -0.11 13.17 -0.53
N GLN A 120 0.20 13.10 0.76
CA GLN A 120 1.57 13.36 1.22
C GLN A 120 2.52 12.28 0.73
N GLY A 121 2.07 11.02 0.70
CA GLY A 121 2.88 9.92 0.21
C GLY A 121 3.40 10.16 -1.21
N LEU A 122 2.53 10.50 -2.14
CA LEU A 122 2.92 10.81 -3.52
C LEU A 122 3.80 12.07 -3.59
N SER A 123 3.45 13.12 -2.84
CA SER A 123 4.21 14.37 -2.81
C SER A 123 5.63 14.16 -2.32
N LEU A 124 5.83 13.36 -1.27
CA LEU A 124 7.14 13.05 -0.72
C LEU A 124 7.96 12.14 -1.65
N ILE A 125 7.33 11.18 -2.34
CA ILE A 125 8.01 10.42 -3.39
C ILE A 125 8.58 11.38 -4.44
N LYS A 126 7.79 12.32 -4.92
CA LYS A 126 8.25 13.30 -5.92
C LYS A 126 9.27 14.28 -5.37
N LEU A 127 9.22 14.62 -4.10
CA LEU A 127 10.22 15.47 -3.44
C LEU A 127 11.60 14.78 -3.35
N TYR A 128 11.63 13.52 -2.91
CA TYR A 128 12.88 12.78 -2.71
C TYR A 128 13.41 12.08 -3.97
N LEU A 129 12.52 11.74 -4.90
CA LEU A 129 12.84 11.10 -6.17
C LEU A 129 12.28 11.91 -7.37
N PRO A 130 12.68 13.18 -7.53
CA PRO A 130 12.02 14.11 -8.46
C PRO A 130 12.09 13.70 -9.93
N LYS A 131 13.12 12.95 -10.31
CA LYS A 131 13.36 12.51 -11.70
C LYS A 131 12.85 11.11 -11.98
N THR A 132 12.48 10.36 -10.95
CA THR A 132 12.04 8.98 -11.10
C THR A 132 10.59 8.93 -11.58
N PRO A 133 10.27 8.20 -12.62
CA PRO A 133 8.90 7.90 -13.01
C PRO A 133 8.13 7.23 -11.86
N VAL A 134 6.87 7.63 -11.67
CA VAL A 134 6.01 7.07 -10.64
C VAL A 134 4.73 6.58 -11.28
N LEU A 135 4.43 5.30 -11.10
CA LEU A 135 3.11 4.73 -11.34
C LEU A 135 2.36 4.72 -10.01
N HIS A 136 1.30 5.49 -9.93
CA HIS A 136 0.45 5.55 -8.75
C HIS A 136 -0.86 4.82 -9.00
N ILE A 137 -1.22 3.89 -8.09
CA ILE A 137 -2.50 3.19 -8.18
C ILE A 137 -3.63 4.14 -7.78
N SER A 138 -4.63 4.22 -8.62
CA SER A 138 -5.87 4.92 -8.34
C SER A 138 -6.91 3.95 -7.76
N SER A 139 -8.16 4.32 -7.76
CA SER A 139 -9.28 3.52 -7.26
C SER A 139 -10.41 3.52 -8.29
N SER A 140 -11.10 2.39 -8.40
CA SER A 140 -12.34 2.32 -9.18
C SER A 140 -13.44 3.27 -8.67
N MET A 141 -13.32 3.74 -7.43
CA MET A 141 -14.24 4.73 -6.84
C MET A 141 -14.21 6.09 -7.56
N VAL A 142 -13.18 6.38 -8.37
CA VAL A 142 -13.12 7.61 -9.17
C VAL A 142 -14.21 7.70 -10.23
N TYR A 143 -14.80 6.57 -10.61
CA TYR A 143 -15.91 6.52 -11.56
C TYR A 143 -17.27 6.81 -10.94
N GLY A 144 -17.38 6.90 -9.62
CA GLY A 144 -18.63 7.15 -8.91
C GLY A 144 -19.57 5.95 -8.89
N THR A 145 -20.87 6.22 -8.79
CA THR A 145 -21.92 5.20 -8.85
C THR A 145 -22.32 4.93 -10.29
N TRP A 146 -22.21 3.70 -10.74
CA TRP A 146 -22.50 3.31 -12.10
C TRP A 146 -23.18 1.93 -12.18
N GLU A 147 -24.07 1.77 -13.17
CA GLU A 147 -24.66 0.49 -13.51
C GLU A 147 -24.15 0.07 -14.90
N GLY A 148 -23.44 -1.06 -14.98
CA GLY A 148 -22.92 -1.62 -16.24
C GLY A 148 -21.42 -1.81 -16.26
N VAL A 149 -20.83 -1.87 -17.45
CA VAL A 149 -19.40 -2.02 -17.67
C VAL A 149 -18.74 -0.66 -17.77
N ILE A 150 -17.66 -0.47 -17.03
CA ILE A 150 -16.83 0.74 -17.05
C ILE A 150 -15.49 0.39 -17.68
N ASP A 151 -15.00 1.24 -18.56
CA ASP A 151 -13.68 1.18 -19.16
C ASP A 151 -12.92 2.51 -18.98
N GLU A 152 -11.69 2.57 -19.47
CA GLU A 152 -10.81 3.74 -19.32
C GLU A 152 -11.29 4.97 -20.11
N GLN A 153 -12.25 4.84 -21.00
CA GLN A 153 -12.84 5.96 -21.76
C GLN A 153 -13.98 6.62 -20.99
N TYR A 154 -14.37 6.02 -19.87
CA TYR A 154 -15.44 6.53 -19.05
C TYR A 154 -15.06 7.85 -18.36
N SER A 155 -15.94 8.83 -18.36
CA SER A 155 -15.69 10.08 -17.64
C SER A 155 -15.66 9.83 -16.13
N LEU A 156 -14.70 10.45 -15.44
CA LEU A 156 -14.65 10.39 -14.00
C LEU A 156 -15.93 10.97 -13.40
N GLY A 157 -16.53 10.27 -12.47
CA GLY A 157 -17.72 10.73 -11.76
C GLY A 157 -17.40 11.99 -10.93
N ALA A 158 -18.32 12.94 -10.97
CA ALA A 158 -18.26 14.12 -10.12
C ALA A 158 -18.85 13.82 -8.74
#